data_e2b2c00de8a4e37b9aad3681d0067c57
#
_entry.id   e2b2c00de8a4e37b9aad3681d0067c57
#
_cell.length_a   1.000
_cell.length_b   1.000
_cell.length_c   1.000
_cell.angle_alpha   90.00
_cell.angle_beta   90.00
_cell.angle_gamma   90.00
#
_symmetry.space_group_name_H-M   'P 1'
#
loop_
_entity.id
_entity.type
_entity.pdbx_description
1 polymer ?
#
loop_
_entity_poly.entity_id
_entity_poly.type
_entity_poly.pdbx_seq_one_letter_code
_entity_poly.pdbx_strand_id
1 'polypeptide(L)'
;MTERDREANEYVLGTHRVELLRLGFQHQVWAPFTSSLWQRAGFGPGQRILDLGCGPGYASFDLAHLVGDAGEVLAVDMSQRFVDHVQEQAECRGISNLRAEVQDVERLDVAAGSLDGAFARWVLCFTSDPAAVVAGAALALRPGGRLAIMDYCNYRGLIVAPHSPEIDTVISATFLSVTRRGGNMDVGQDIPAMMRSCGLEVQSVQPIVCAAQPGSALWRWPETFFLGYLTTLLEMELITEDEADGFRRVWT
;
A
#
# COMPACT_ATOMS: atom_id res chain seq x y z
N MET A 1 11.64 -3.36 -24.66
CA MET A 1 10.78 -2.57 -23.75
C MET A 1 10.99 -1.12 -24.13
N THR A 2 9.98 -0.51 -24.76
CA THR A 2 10.07 0.87 -25.26
C THR A 2 9.90 1.87 -24.09
N GLU A 3 10.30 3.13 -24.31
CA GLU A 3 10.11 4.22 -23.32
C GLU A 3 8.63 4.38 -22.93
N ARG A 4 7.71 4.12 -23.89
CA ARG A 4 6.26 4.06 -23.64
C ARG A 4 5.83 2.91 -22.73
N ASP A 5 6.53 1.76 -22.76
CA ASP A 5 6.25 0.62 -21.88
C ASP A 5 6.74 0.89 -20.44
N ARG A 6 7.72 1.81 -20.28
CA ARG A 6 8.18 2.27 -18.97
C ARG A 6 7.25 3.32 -18.36
N GLU A 7 6.71 4.23 -19.16
CA GLU A 7 5.71 5.22 -18.72
C GLU A 7 4.37 4.57 -18.37
N ALA A 8 3.99 3.47 -19.03
CA ALA A 8 2.75 2.72 -18.74
C ALA A 8 2.81 1.95 -17.40
N ASN A 9 4.00 1.74 -16.84
CA ASN A 9 4.25 1.10 -15.55
C ASN A 9 4.55 2.10 -14.42
N GLU A 10 4.37 3.40 -14.65
CA GLU A 10 4.46 4.37 -13.56
C GLU A 10 3.34 4.12 -12.53
N TYR A 11 3.74 4.21 -11.27
CA TYR A 11 2.84 4.09 -10.12
C TYR A 11 1.54 4.87 -10.36
N VAL A 12 0.40 4.20 -10.19
CA VAL A 12 -0.96 4.69 -10.51
C VAL A 12 -1.26 6.10 -10.02
N LEU A 13 -0.58 6.55 -8.96
CA LEU A 13 -0.77 7.84 -8.27
C LEU A 13 0.37 8.84 -8.55
N GLY A 14 1.37 8.46 -9.37
CA GLY A 14 2.57 9.27 -9.63
C GLY A 14 3.60 9.22 -8.50
N THR A 15 4.81 9.73 -8.79
CA THR A 15 5.96 9.70 -7.85
C THR A 15 6.51 11.09 -7.56
N HIS A 16 5.72 12.16 -7.85
CA HIS A 16 6.13 13.54 -7.65
C HIS A 16 6.23 13.91 -6.15
N ARG A 17 6.91 15.03 -5.84
CA ARG A 17 7.10 15.53 -4.47
C ARG A 17 5.79 15.67 -3.68
N VAL A 18 4.69 16.02 -4.33
CA VAL A 18 3.37 16.13 -3.72
C VAL A 18 2.90 14.76 -3.24
N GLU A 19 3.12 13.71 -4.05
CA GLU A 19 2.76 12.35 -3.69
C GLU A 19 3.60 11.82 -2.51
N LEU A 20 4.89 12.13 -2.45
CA LEU A 20 5.72 11.81 -1.28
C LEU A 20 5.11 12.38 0.00
N LEU A 21 4.72 13.66 -0.02
CA LEU A 21 4.10 14.31 1.15
C LEU A 21 2.75 13.68 1.51
N ARG A 22 1.92 13.37 0.52
CA ARG A 22 0.63 12.72 0.72
C ARG A 22 0.79 11.33 1.34
N LEU A 23 1.73 10.53 0.82
CA LEU A 23 2.03 9.19 1.36
C LEU A 23 2.63 9.27 2.76
N GLY A 24 3.43 10.29 3.05
CA GLY A 24 3.93 10.55 4.41
C GLY A 24 2.81 10.88 5.39
N PHE A 25 1.86 11.72 4.99
CA PHE A 25 0.68 12.02 5.78
C PHE A 25 -0.19 10.76 5.98
N GLN A 26 -0.46 10.02 4.91
CA GLN A 26 -1.16 8.73 4.97
C GLN A 26 -0.50 7.78 5.97
N HIS A 27 0.84 7.66 5.91
CA HIS A 27 1.58 6.82 6.84
C HIS A 27 1.36 7.25 8.30
N GLN A 28 1.43 8.55 8.61
CA GLN A 28 1.19 9.08 9.96
C GLN A 28 -0.20 8.74 10.48
N VAL A 29 -1.23 8.88 9.65
CA VAL A 29 -2.62 8.55 10.01
C VAL A 29 -2.77 7.06 10.35
N TRP A 30 -2.09 6.19 9.58
CA TRP A 30 -2.26 4.74 9.68
C TRP A 30 -1.17 4.03 10.49
N ALA A 31 -0.14 4.74 10.95
CA ALA A 31 0.94 4.16 11.76
C ALA A 31 0.46 3.39 13.00
N PRO A 32 -0.55 3.87 13.78
CA PRO A 32 -1.03 3.11 14.93
C PRO A 32 -1.62 1.75 14.57
N PHE A 33 -2.38 1.68 13.47
CA PHE A 33 -2.97 0.43 12.98
C PHE A 33 -1.89 -0.51 12.44
N THR A 34 -0.92 0.04 11.71
CA THR A 34 0.22 -0.70 11.16
C THR A 34 1.08 -1.29 12.29
N SER A 35 1.44 -0.50 13.29
CA SER A 35 2.21 -0.96 14.46
C SER A 35 1.48 -2.06 15.24
N SER A 36 0.16 -1.92 15.42
CA SER A 36 -0.66 -2.95 16.04
C SER A 36 -0.68 -4.25 15.23
N LEU A 37 -0.71 -4.17 13.90
CA LEU A 37 -0.61 -5.35 13.03
C LEU A 37 0.75 -6.03 13.18
N TRP A 38 1.87 -5.29 13.13
CA TRP A 38 3.22 -5.83 13.31
C TRP A 38 3.39 -6.48 14.68
N GLN A 39 2.87 -5.86 15.74
CA GLN A 39 2.90 -6.43 17.09
C GLN A 39 2.17 -7.78 17.15
N ARG A 40 0.98 -7.89 16.53
CA ARG A 40 0.25 -9.17 16.44
C ARG A 40 0.97 -10.21 15.57
N ALA A 41 1.66 -9.77 14.53
CA ALA A 41 2.49 -10.64 13.71
C ALA A 41 3.76 -11.09 14.43
N GLY A 42 4.10 -10.49 15.57
CA GLY A 42 5.30 -10.80 16.33
C GLY A 42 6.58 -10.27 15.67
N PHE A 43 6.48 -9.18 14.90
CA PHE A 43 7.65 -8.50 14.38
C PHE A 43 8.41 -7.82 15.50
N GLY A 44 9.74 -7.92 15.48
CA GLY A 44 10.57 -7.39 16.55
C GLY A 44 12.08 -7.50 16.28
N PRO A 45 12.90 -7.20 17.31
CA PRO A 45 14.35 -7.09 17.18
C PRO A 45 15.02 -8.33 16.60
N GLY A 46 16.03 -8.10 15.75
CA GLY A 46 16.87 -9.16 15.17
C GLY A 46 16.25 -9.90 13.98
N GLN A 47 15.02 -9.56 13.58
CA GLN A 47 14.33 -10.21 12.48
C GLN A 47 14.73 -9.65 11.11
N ARG A 48 14.59 -10.49 10.08
CA ARG A 48 14.70 -10.13 8.67
C ARG A 48 13.31 -10.00 8.08
N ILE A 49 12.91 -8.77 7.76
CA ILE A 49 11.55 -8.44 7.30
C ILE A 49 11.60 -7.93 5.85
N LEU A 50 10.68 -8.41 5.02
CA LEU A 50 10.41 -7.90 3.68
C LEU A 50 9.26 -6.90 3.73
N ASP A 51 9.46 -5.70 3.17
CA ASP A 51 8.42 -4.70 2.94
C ASP A 51 8.06 -4.70 1.45
N LEU A 52 6.92 -5.26 1.11
CA LEU A 52 6.41 -5.42 -0.25
C LEU A 52 5.71 -4.14 -0.71
N GLY A 53 6.11 -3.59 -1.87
CA GLY A 53 5.55 -2.34 -2.38
C GLY A 53 5.80 -1.19 -1.41
N CYS A 54 7.06 -1.01 -1.03
CA CYS A 54 7.45 -0.09 0.05
C CYS A 54 7.12 1.38 -0.23
N GLY A 55 6.89 1.75 -1.51
CA GLY A 55 6.74 3.14 -1.90
C GLY A 55 7.94 3.98 -1.45
N PRO A 56 7.70 5.18 -0.90
CA PRO A 56 8.79 6.04 -0.39
C PRO A 56 9.41 5.56 0.94
N GLY A 57 9.11 4.34 1.40
CA GLY A 57 9.78 3.66 2.50
C GLY A 57 9.35 4.07 3.91
N TYR A 58 8.27 4.81 4.08
CA TYR A 58 7.87 5.25 5.43
C TYR A 58 7.66 4.07 6.39
N ALA A 59 7.03 2.97 5.94
CA ALA A 59 6.90 1.75 6.73
C ALA A 59 8.24 1.02 6.89
N SER A 60 9.07 1.02 5.85
CA SER A 60 10.40 0.40 5.87
C SER A 60 11.32 1.02 6.93
N PHE A 61 11.28 2.35 7.11
CA PHE A 61 12.06 3.04 8.15
C PHE A 61 11.58 2.65 9.56
N ASP A 62 10.26 2.58 9.77
CA ASP A 62 9.72 2.14 11.05
C ASP A 62 10.05 0.66 11.33
N LEU A 63 10.00 -0.20 10.31
CA LEU A 63 10.42 -1.60 10.41
C LEU A 63 11.91 -1.70 10.73
N ALA A 64 12.78 -0.93 10.06
CA ALA A 64 14.22 -0.91 10.34
C ALA A 64 14.51 -0.52 11.80
N HIS A 65 13.78 0.45 12.33
CA HIS A 65 13.85 0.82 13.73
C HIS A 65 13.34 -0.29 14.65
N LEU A 66 12.25 -0.95 14.30
CA LEU A 66 11.65 -2.05 15.06
C LEU A 66 12.57 -3.26 15.18
N VAL A 67 13.22 -3.66 14.07
CA VAL A 67 14.11 -4.82 14.06
C VAL A 67 15.49 -4.51 14.64
N GLY A 68 15.88 -3.24 14.70
CA GLY A 68 17.14 -2.77 15.28
C GLY A 68 18.38 -3.26 14.53
N ASP A 69 19.56 -2.93 15.05
CA ASP A 69 20.86 -3.18 14.37
C ASP A 69 21.18 -4.66 14.11
N ALA A 70 20.56 -5.57 14.87
CA ALA A 70 20.72 -7.01 14.67
C ALA A 70 19.75 -7.62 13.65
N GLY A 71 18.77 -6.83 13.19
CA GLY A 71 17.79 -7.22 12.16
C GLY A 71 18.10 -6.59 10.81
N GLU A 72 17.29 -6.91 9.82
CA GLU A 72 17.42 -6.40 8.45
C GLU A 72 16.04 -6.16 7.84
N VAL A 73 15.88 -5.08 7.08
CA VAL A 73 14.69 -4.84 6.25
C VAL A 73 15.12 -4.83 4.79
N LEU A 74 14.46 -5.66 3.99
CA LEU A 74 14.48 -5.59 2.53
C LEU A 74 13.19 -4.91 2.08
N ALA A 75 13.31 -3.72 1.50
CA ALA A 75 12.21 -2.98 0.94
C ALA A 75 12.19 -3.17 -0.59
N VAL A 76 11.06 -3.55 -1.16
CA VAL A 76 10.95 -3.73 -2.62
C VAL A 76 9.80 -2.90 -3.18
N ASP A 77 10.05 -2.27 -4.33
CA ASP A 77 9.04 -1.53 -5.09
C ASP A 77 9.38 -1.60 -6.59
N MET A 78 8.38 -1.51 -7.46
CA MET A 78 8.62 -1.46 -8.90
C MET A 78 9.15 -0.10 -9.38
N SER A 79 8.97 0.95 -8.59
CA SER A 79 9.40 2.32 -8.90
C SER A 79 10.86 2.54 -8.52
N GLN A 80 11.74 2.65 -9.52
CA GLN A 80 13.15 3.03 -9.32
C GLN A 80 13.26 4.31 -8.47
N ARG A 81 12.41 5.29 -8.73
CA ARG A 81 12.41 6.57 -8.02
C ARG A 81 12.11 6.44 -6.52
N PHE A 82 11.19 5.55 -6.14
CA PHE A 82 10.94 5.29 -4.72
C PHE A 82 12.10 4.54 -4.09
N VAL A 83 12.68 3.56 -4.79
CA VAL A 83 13.85 2.82 -4.31
C VAL A 83 15.03 3.76 -4.09
N ASP A 84 15.34 4.63 -5.06
CA ASP A 84 16.40 5.63 -4.93
C ASP A 84 16.15 6.55 -3.73
N HIS A 85 14.90 7.01 -3.56
CA HIS A 85 14.52 7.84 -2.42
C HIS A 85 14.73 7.12 -1.08
N VAL A 86 14.36 5.84 -0.98
CA VAL A 86 14.58 5.05 0.25
C VAL A 86 16.08 4.92 0.54
N GLN A 87 16.89 4.61 -0.47
CA GLN A 87 18.35 4.48 -0.32
C GLN A 87 18.99 5.81 0.14
N GLU A 88 18.68 6.92 -0.54
CA GLU A 88 19.16 8.26 -0.16
C GLU A 88 18.76 8.62 1.28
N GLN A 89 17.51 8.37 1.65
CA GLN A 89 17.03 8.67 3.01
C GLN A 89 17.66 7.75 4.06
N ALA A 90 17.92 6.48 3.75
CA ALA A 90 18.61 5.57 4.65
C ALA A 90 20.05 6.05 4.91
N GLU A 91 20.78 6.40 3.86
CA GLU A 91 22.13 6.98 3.98
C GLU A 91 22.16 8.27 4.80
N CYS A 92 21.28 9.23 4.46
CA CYS A 92 21.18 10.51 5.18
C CYS A 92 20.88 10.36 6.67
N ARG A 93 20.15 9.31 7.06
CA ARG A 93 19.78 9.04 8.45
C ARG A 93 20.72 8.05 9.15
N GLY A 94 21.73 7.51 8.44
CA GLY A 94 22.66 6.51 8.96
C GLY A 94 21.99 5.16 9.28
N ILE A 95 20.93 4.81 8.57
CA ILE A 95 20.21 3.54 8.75
C ILE A 95 20.87 2.47 7.87
N SER A 96 21.65 1.60 8.48
CA SER A 96 22.46 0.58 7.79
C SER A 96 21.77 -0.77 7.62
N ASN A 97 20.66 -1.01 8.33
CA ASN A 97 19.90 -2.25 8.33
C ASN A 97 18.66 -2.22 7.40
N LEU A 98 18.57 -1.21 6.52
CA LEU A 98 17.53 -1.09 5.49
C LEU A 98 18.18 -1.10 4.11
N ARG A 99 17.75 -2.02 3.25
CA ARG A 99 18.12 -2.11 1.84
C ARG A 99 16.87 -2.01 0.99
N ALA A 100 16.92 -1.25 -0.10
CA ALA A 100 15.82 -1.12 -1.04
C ALA A 100 16.23 -1.64 -2.43
N GLU A 101 15.34 -2.34 -3.11
CA GLU A 101 15.58 -2.93 -4.43
C GLU A 101 14.38 -2.74 -5.35
N VAL A 102 14.65 -2.55 -6.64
CA VAL A 102 13.59 -2.51 -7.66
C VAL A 102 13.19 -3.94 -7.98
N GLN A 103 11.97 -4.31 -7.59
CA GLN A 103 11.41 -5.61 -7.89
C GLN A 103 9.90 -5.50 -8.19
N ASP A 104 9.44 -6.37 -9.07
CA ASP A 104 8.02 -6.65 -9.26
C ASP A 104 7.55 -7.62 -8.17
N VAL A 105 6.62 -7.18 -7.32
CA VAL A 105 6.12 -8.00 -6.21
C VAL A 105 5.37 -9.27 -6.68
N GLU A 106 4.88 -9.28 -7.93
CA GLU A 106 4.27 -10.46 -8.55
C GLU A 106 5.33 -11.49 -9.02
N ARG A 107 6.62 -11.08 -9.07
CA ARG A 107 7.76 -11.90 -9.53
C ARG A 107 8.95 -11.74 -8.58
N LEU A 108 8.68 -11.91 -7.32
CA LEU A 108 9.61 -11.66 -6.23
C LEU A 108 10.86 -12.55 -6.35
N ASP A 109 12.04 -11.93 -6.34
CA ASP A 109 13.35 -12.61 -6.33
C ASP A 109 13.98 -12.50 -4.95
N VAL A 110 13.49 -13.34 -4.02
CA VAL A 110 13.99 -13.43 -2.65
C VAL A 110 14.23 -14.91 -2.33
N ALA A 111 15.36 -15.18 -1.71
CA ALA A 111 15.75 -16.56 -1.38
C ALA A 111 14.69 -17.25 -0.50
N ALA A 112 14.31 -18.48 -0.89
CA ALA A 112 13.32 -19.25 -0.16
C ALA A 112 13.75 -19.49 1.30
N GLY A 113 12.82 -19.36 2.23
CA GLY A 113 13.03 -19.62 3.65
C GLY A 113 14.02 -18.66 4.33
N SER A 114 14.29 -17.50 3.77
CA SER A 114 15.32 -16.57 4.27
C SER A 114 14.79 -15.48 5.21
N LEU A 115 13.47 -15.32 5.33
CA LEU A 115 12.86 -14.22 6.06
C LEU A 115 12.07 -14.68 7.30
N ASP A 116 12.11 -13.87 8.33
CA ASP A 116 11.29 -14.02 9.55
C ASP A 116 9.87 -13.48 9.34
N GLY A 117 9.74 -12.44 8.54
CA GLY A 117 8.46 -11.80 8.25
C GLY A 117 8.39 -11.13 6.90
N ALA A 118 7.17 -10.92 6.43
CA ALA A 118 6.88 -10.09 5.27
C ALA A 118 5.65 -9.21 5.56
N PHE A 119 5.66 -8.01 5.03
CA PHE A 119 4.62 -7.00 5.22
C PHE A 119 4.19 -6.43 3.89
N ALA A 120 2.89 -6.16 3.72
CA ALA A 120 2.33 -5.41 2.61
C ALA A 120 1.22 -4.49 3.10
N ARG A 121 1.19 -3.24 2.59
CA ARG A 121 0.11 -2.29 2.91
C ARG A 121 -0.35 -1.55 1.65
N TRP A 122 -1.61 -1.80 1.24
CA TRP A 122 -2.21 -1.26 0.01
C TRP A 122 -1.37 -1.53 -1.23
N VAL A 123 -0.98 -2.77 -1.38
CA VAL A 123 -0.20 -3.28 -2.51
C VAL A 123 -1.04 -4.22 -3.36
N LEU A 124 -1.66 -5.23 -2.73
CA LEU A 124 -2.37 -6.28 -3.43
C LEU A 124 -3.57 -5.74 -4.21
N CYS A 125 -4.20 -4.66 -3.72
CA CYS A 125 -5.31 -4.01 -4.42
C CYS A 125 -4.91 -3.40 -5.78
N PHE A 126 -3.62 -3.17 -6.03
CA PHE A 126 -3.10 -2.61 -7.28
C PHE A 126 -2.42 -3.64 -8.18
N THR A 127 -2.25 -4.89 -7.73
CA THR A 127 -1.61 -5.96 -8.50
C THR A 127 -2.63 -6.69 -9.38
N SER A 128 -2.15 -7.22 -10.49
CA SER A 128 -2.95 -8.03 -11.42
C SER A 128 -3.08 -9.49 -10.96
N ASP A 129 -2.07 -9.97 -10.23
CA ASP A 129 -2.04 -11.31 -9.64
C ASP A 129 -1.67 -11.26 -8.15
N PRO A 130 -2.59 -10.86 -7.26
CA PRO A 130 -2.34 -10.82 -5.82
C PRO A 130 -2.00 -12.20 -5.23
N ALA A 131 -2.43 -13.29 -5.89
CA ALA A 131 -2.08 -14.63 -5.45
C ALA A 131 -0.59 -14.93 -5.66
N ALA A 132 0.01 -14.45 -6.76
CA ALA A 132 1.46 -14.55 -6.99
C ALA A 132 2.25 -13.78 -5.91
N VAL A 133 1.79 -12.59 -5.51
CA VAL A 133 2.42 -11.81 -4.42
C VAL A 133 2.42 -12.60 -3.11
N VAL A 134 1.26 -13.18 -2.72
CA VAL A 134 1.14 -13.98 -1.50
C VAL A 134 2.02 -15.24 -1.58
N ALA A 135 2.06 -15.90 -2.74
CA ALA A 135 2.86 -17.10 -2.96
C ALA A 135 4.37 -16.80 -2.87
N GLY A 136 4.82 -15.71 -3.52
CA GLY A 136 6.23 -15.28 -3.45
C GLY A 136 6.65 -14.93 -2.02
N ALA A 137 5.81 -14.18 -1.30
CA ALA A 137 6.07 -13.89 0.11
C ALA A 137 6.11 -15.16 0.98
N ALA A 138 5.15 -16.09 0.79
CA ALA A 138 5.11 -17.35 1.53
C ALA A 138 6.35 -18.21 1.28
N LEU A 139 6.84 -18.26 0.04
CA LEU A 139 8.06 -18.99 -0.31
C LEU A 139 9.31 -18.39 0.35
N ALA A 140 9.39 -17.07 0.45
CA ALA A 140 10.51 -16.37 1.08
C ALA A 140 10.54 -16.54 2.61
N LEU A 141 9.40 -16.83 3.25
CA LEU A 141 9.32 -17.04 4.69
C LEU A 141 9.92 -18.37 5.12
N ARG A 142 10.71 -18.35 6.19
CA ARG A 142 11.16 -19.56 6.89
C ARG A 142 9.99 -20.26 7.60
N PRO A 143 10.12 -21.54 7.98
CA PRO A 143 9.13 -22.18 8.84
C PRO A 143 8.88 -21.37 10.13
N GLY A 144 7.60 -21.05 10.39
CA GLY A 144 7.19 -20.17 11.49
C GLY A 144 7.32 -18.68 11.21
N GLY A 145 7.79 -18.28 10.02
CA GLY A 145 7.76 -16.89 9.56
C GLY A 145 6.33 -16.35 9.44
N ARG A 146 6.16 -15.03 9.40
CA ARG A 146 4.86 -14.36 9.47
C ARG A 146 4.65 -13.45 8.26
N LEU A 147 3.45 -13.52 7.66
CA LEU A 147 2.98 -12.59 6.64
C LEU A 147 1.89 -11.69 7.23
N ALA A 148 2.11 -10.39 7.20
CA ALA A 148 1.17 -9.37 7.67
C ALA A 148 0.71 -8.50 6.50
N ILE A 149 -0.58 -8.48 6.21
CA ILE A 149 -1.15 -7.69 5.11
C ILE A 149 -2.22 -6.74 5.65
N MET A 150 -2.18 -5.50 5.19
CA MET A 150 -3.22 -4.49 5.39
C MET A 150 -3.68 -3.99 4.02
N ASP A 151 -4.92 -4.30 3.65
CA ASP A 151 -5.46 -3.90 2.35
C ASP A 151 -6.96 -3.66 2.41
N TYR A 152 -7.52 -3.12 1.34
CA TYR A 152 -8.96 -2.84 1.25
C TYR A 152 -9.77 -4.12 1.15
N CYS A 153 -10.91 -4.17 1.85
CA CYS A 153 -11.82 -5.32 1.82
C CYS A 153 -13.27 -4.96 1.48
N ASN A 154 -13.62 -3.68 1.54
CA ASN A 154 -14.92 -3.16 1.15
C ASN A 154 -14.78 -1.67 0.80
N TYR A 155 -14.22 -1.38 -0.37
CA TYR A 155 -13.96 -0.01 -0.79
C TYR A 155 -15.26 0.81 -0.95
N ARG A 156 -16.32 0.15 -1.42
CA ARG A 156 -17.65 0.76 -1.54
C ARG A 156 -18.35 1.01 -0.20
N GLY A 157 -17.78 0.52 0.89
CA GLY A 157 -18.19 0.82 2.26
C GLY A 157 -17.74 2.20 2.76
N LEU A 158 -16.96 2.93 1.97
CA LEU A 158 -16.68 4.33 2.23
C LEU A 158 -17.94 5.14 1.98
N ILE A 159 -18.53 5.65 3.06
CA ILE A 159 -19.77 6.43 3.01
C ILE A 159 -19.59 7.76 3.71
N VAL A 160 -20.25 8.79 3.21
CA VAL A 160 -20.29 10.13 3.80
C VAL A 160 -21.72 10.43 4.27
N ALA A 161 -21.84 11.07 5.42
CA ALA A 161 -23.12 11.49 5.97
C ALA A 161 -23.13 13.02 6.18
N PRO A 162 -24.12 13.76 5.64
CA PRO A 162 -25.24 13.25 4.83
C PRO A 162 -24.77 12.67 3.50
N HIS A 163 -25.57 11.79 2.90
CA HIS A 163 -25.30 11.16 1.61
C HIS A 163 -25.14 12.22 0.51
N SER A 164 -24.12 12.05 -0.34
CA SER A 164 -23.84 12.93 -1.49
C SER A 164 -23.61 12.09 -2.75
N PRO A 165 -24.48 12.26 -3.78
CA PRO A 165 -24.28 11.61 -5.08
C PRO A 165 -22.95 11.98 -5.77
N GLU A 166 -22.47 13.21 -5.56
CA GLU A 166 -21.20 13.70 -6.13
C GLU A 166 -20.01 12.92 -5.57
N ILE A 167 -20.05 12.62 -4.28
CA ILE A 167 -18.99 11.82 -3.62
C ILE A 167 -19.06 10.36 -4.09
N ASP A 168 -20.26 9.78 -4.16
CA ASP A 168 -20.45 8.40 -4.65
C ASP A 168 -19.96 8.23 -6.10
N THR A 169 -20.16 9.23 -6.95
CA THR A 169 -19.66 9.24 -8.33
C THR A 169 -18.14 9.09 -8.36
N VAL A 170 -17.41 9.90 -7.58
CA VAL A 170 -15.94 9.86 -7.55
C VAL A 170 -15.41 8.57 -6.91
N ILE A 171 -16.05 8.07 -5.84
CA ILE A 171 -15.69 6.78 -5.23
C ILE A 171 -15.87 5.65 -6.24
N SER A 172 -17.00 5.63 -6.96
CA SER A 172 -17.29 4.61 -7.97
C SER A 172 -16.33 4.68 -9.16
N ALA A 173 -16.01 5.88 -9.63
CA ALA A 173 -15.04 6.11 -10.69
C ALA A 173 -13.63 5.66 -10.26
N THR A 174 -13.23 5.92 -9.02
CA THR A 174 -11.96 5.45 -8.47
C THR A 174 -11.88 3.93 -8.44
N PHE A 175 -12.93 3.26 -7.96
CA PHE A 175 -13.02 1.79 -8.00
C PHE A 175 -12.87 1.26 -9.44
N LEU A 176 -13.59 1.85 -10.39
CA LEU A 176 -13.54 1.45 -11.79
C LEU A 176 -12.15 1.71 -12.41
N SER A 177 -11.48 2.80 -12.05
CA SER A 177 -10.15 3.13 -12.56
C SER A 177 -9.11 2.07 -12.20
N VAL A 178 -9.15 1.58 -10.96
CA VAL A 178 -8.27 0.51 -10.48
C VAL A 178 -8.60 -0.82 -11.15
N THR A 179 -9.89 -1.15 -11.26
CA THR A 179 -10.36 -2.38 -11.93
C THR A 179 -9.95 -2.42 -13.41
N ARG A 180 -10.02 -1.29 -14.14
CA ARG A 180 -9.57 -1.22 -15.55
C ARG A 180 -8.07 -1.47 -15.70
N ARG A 181 -7.28 -1.26 -14.67
CA ARG A 181 -5.83 -1.54 -14.62
C ARG A 181 -5.50 -2.94 -14.08
N GLY A 182 -6.50 -3.78 -13.85
CA GLY A 182 -6.33 -5.15 -13.36
C GLY A 182 -6.33 -5.30 -11.84
N GLY A 183 -6.42 -4.20 -11.07
CA GLY A 183 -6.46 -4.23 -9.61
C GLY A 183 -7.84 -4.57 -9.04
N ASN A 184 -7.89 -4.84 -7.74
CA ASN A 184 -9.11 -5.15 -6.99
C ASN A 184 -9.12 -4.44 -5.65
N MET A 185 -9.93 -3.38 -5.53
CA MET A 185 -10.07 -2.62 -4.27
C MET A 185 -10.82 -3.36 -3.16
N ASP A 186 -11.29 -4.57 -3.42
CA ASP A 186 -11.91 -5.46 -2.42
C ASP A 186 -11.08 -6.73 -2.19
N VAL A 187 -9.80 -6.74 -2.61
CA VAL A 187 -8.87 -7.87 -2.54
C VAL A 187 -8.76 -8.50 -1.14
N GLY A 188 -8.96 -7.70 -0.09
CA GLY A 188 -8.92 -8.15 1.29
C GLY A 188 -9.89 -9.29 1.61
N GLN A 189 -10.98 -9.43 0.83
CA GLN A 189 -11.93 -10.53 0.96
C GLN A 189 -11.31 -11.88 0.58
N ASP A 190 -10.34 -11.87 -0.36
CA ASP A 190 -9.74 -13.09 -0.93
C ASP A 190 -8.39 -13.45 -0.27
N ILE A 191 -7.71 -12.48 0.39
CA ILE A 191 -6.40 -12.68 1.04
C ILE A 191 -6.35 -13.91 1.95
N PRO A 192 -7.34 -14.16 2.84
CA PRO A 192 -7.29 -15.35 3.69
C PRO A 192 -7.32 -16.68 2.93
N ALA A 193 -8.01 -16.72 1.78
CA ALA A 193 -8.02 -17.90 0.91
C ALA A 193 -6.68 -18.07 0.19
N MET A 194 -6.10 -16.98 -0.34
CA MET A 194 -4.78 -16.98 -0.97
C MET A 194 -3.70 -17.46 0.01
N MET A 195 -3.69 -16.97 1.26
CA MET A 195 -2.76 -17.41 2.29
C MET A 195 -2.84 -18.92 2.53
N ARG A 196 -4.05 -19.47 2.69
CA ARG A 196 -4.25 -20.91 2.90
C ARG A 196 -3.77 -21.75 1.72
N SER A 197 -4.01 -21.27 0.47
CA SER A 197 -3.55 -22.00 -0.73
C SER A 197 -2.03 -22.09 -0.82
N CYS A 198 -1.30 -21.15 -0.19
CA CYS A 198 0.16 -21.16 -0.09
C CYS A 198 0.68 -21.88 1.16
N GLY A 199 -0.16 -22.60 1.90
CA GLY A 199 0.23 -23.35 3.12
C GLY A 199 0.41 -22.48 4.36
N LEU A 200 -0.03 -21.21 4.33
CA LEU A 200 -0.01 -20.35 5.50
C LEU A 200 -1.26 -20.55 6.36
N GLU A 201 -1.08 -20.59 7.67
CA GLU A 201 -2.19 -20.57 8.63
C GLU A 201 -2.62 -19.14 8.92
N VAL A 202 -3.89 -18.83 8.68
CA VAL A 202 -4.46 -17.51 8.97
C VAL A 202 -4.69 -17.37 10.47
N GLN A 203 -3.85 -16.62 11.15
CA GLN A 203 -3.88 -16.42 12.60
C GLN A 203 -4.99 -15.46 13.03
N SER A 204 -5.19 -14.37 12.27
CA SER A 204 -6.23 -13.39 12.57
C SER A 204 -6.64 -12.61 11.32
N VAL A 205 -7.89 -12.20 11.29
CA VAL A 205 -8.43 -11.21 10.35
C VAL A 205 -9.14 -10.16 11.18
N GLN A 206 -8.75 -8.89 11.04
CA GLN A 206 -9.36 -7.80 11.79
C GLN A 206 -9.81 -6.69 10.83
N PRO A 207 -11.11 -6.42 10.74
CA PRO A 207 -11.60 -5.28 10.02
C PRO A 207 -11.20 -3.98 10.75
N ILE A 208 -10.76 -2.99 10.01
CA ILE A 208 -10.54 -1.63 10.52
C ILE A 208 -11.66 -0.77 9.95
N VAL A 209 -12.55 -0.33 10.81
CA VAL A 209 -13.66 0.56 10.46
C VAL A 209 -13.51 1.82 11.30
N CYS A 210 -13.42 2.96 10.63
CA CYS A 210 -13.22 4.26 11.26
C CYS A 210 -14.35 5.22 10.90
N ALA A 211 -14.76 6.02 11.86
CA ALA A 211 -15.59 7.19 11.63
C ALA A 211 -14.71 8.45 11.75
N ALA A 212 -14.81 9.34 10.78
CA ALA A 212 -14.04 10.58 10.75
C ALA A 212 -14.98 11.78 10.71
N GLN A 213 -14.58 12.87 11.37
CA GLN A 213 -15.26 14.15 11.28
C GLN A 213 -14.47 15.09 10.36
N PRO A 214 -15.13 16.01 9.64
CA PRO A 214 -14.46 17.04 8.86
C PRO A 214 -13.36 17.74 9.66
N GLY A 215 -12.21 17.97 9.01
CA GLY A 215 -11.05 18.61 9.62
C GLY A 215 -10.15 17.67 10.46
N SER A 216 -10.58 16.44 10.80
CA SER A 216 -9.72 15.46 11.45
C SER A 216 -8.66 14.90 10.49
N ALA A 217 -7.54 14.37 11.03
CA ALA A 217 -6.51 13.73 10.20
C ALA A 217 -7.07 12.55 9.39
N LEU A 218 -7.99 11.80 9.98
CA LEU A 218 -8.63 10.66 9.32
C LEU A 218 -9.56 11.09 8.18
N TRP A 219 -10.21 12.27 8.28
CA TRP A 219 -10.98 12.88 7.20
C TRP A 219 -10.09 13.39 6.06
N ARG A 220 -9.00 14.07 6.42
CA ARG A 220 -8.04 14.63 5.45
C ARG A 220 -7.31 13.56 4.65
N TRP A 221 -7.20 12.33 5.15
CA TRP A 221 -6.54 11.25 4.42
C TRP A 221 -7.24 10.92 3.09
N PRO A 222 -8.54 10.54 3.04
CA PRO A 222 -9.23 10.35 1.77
C PRO A 222 -9.38 11.66 0.97
N GLU A 223 -9.55 12.82 1.63
CA GLU A 223 -9.59 14.13 0.97
C GLU A 223 -8.36 14.37 0.09
N THR A 224 -7.15 14.23 0.66
CA THR A 224 -5.90 14.44 -0.08
C THR A 224 -5.74 13.46 -1.23
N PHE A 225 -6.23 12.24 -1.09
CA PHE A 225 -6.23 11.24 -2.14
C PHE A 225 -7.19 11.62 -3.26
N PHE A 226 -8.48 11.79 -2.95
CA PHE A 226 -9.50 12.03 -3.98
C PHE A 226 -9.24 13.33 -4.74
N LEU A 227 -8.94 14.45 -4.04
CA LEU A 227 -8.65 15.72 -4.70
C LEU A 227 -7.46 15.62 -5.66
N GLY A 228 -6.41 14.88 -5.30
CA GLY A 228 -5.28 14.63 -6.19
C GLY A 228 -5.62 13.70 -7.35
N TYR A 229 -6.53 12.76 -7.14
CA TYR A 229 -6.87 11.73 -8.11
C TYR A 229 -7.92 12.15 -9.15
N LEU A 230 -8.63 13.26 -8.92
CA LEU A 230 -9.63 13.80 -9.89
C LEU A 230 -9.03 13.97 -11.28
N THR A 231 -7.80 14.49 -11.39
CA THR A 231 -7.12 14.66 -12.68
C THR A 231 -6.98 13.34 -13.42
N THR A 232 -6.54 12.28 -12.74
CA THR A 232 -6.45 10.95 -13.33
C THR A 232 -7.81 10.40 -13.79
N LEU A 233 -8.87 10.65 -13.00
CA LEU A 233 -10.22 10.22 -13.38
C LEU A 233 -10.75 10.97 -14.62
N LEU A 234 -10.44 12.25 -14.74
CA LEU A 234 -10.75 13.07 -15.92
C LEU A 234 -9.97 12.58 -17.16
N GLU A 235 -8.66 12.34 -17.04
CA GLU A 235 -7.82 11.82 -18.11
C GLU A 235 -8.27 10.42 -18.59
N MET A 236 -8.84 9.60 -17.69
CA MET A 236 -9.42 8.31 -18.00
C MET A 236 -10.86 8.39 -18.50
N GLU A 237 -11.43 9.58 -18.63
CA GLU A 237 -12.84 9.81 -19.01
C GLU A 237 -13.84 9.04 -18.13
N LEU A 238 -13.54 8.94 -16.84
CA LEU A 238 -14.38 8.27 -15.84
C LEU A 238 -15.33 9.22 -15.12
N ILE A 239 -15.00 10.51 -15.14
CA ILE A 239 -15.82 11.60 -14.65
C ILE A 239 -15.70 12.79 -15.61
N THR A 240 -16.68 13.68 -15.58
CA THR A 240 -16.67 14.97 -16.26
C THR A 240 -16.09 16.07 -15.36
N GLU A 241 -15.75 17.25 -15.96
CA GLU A 241 -15.33 18.43 -15.18
C GLU A 241 -16.44 18.91 -14.22
N ASP A 242 -17.71 18.84 -14.65
CA ASP A 242 -18.84 19.22 -13.79
C ASP A 242 -18.97 18.30 -12.56
N GLU A 243 -18.73 17.01 -12.72
CA GLU A 243 -18.71 16.03 -11.62
C GLU A 243 -17.51 16.25 -10.68
N ALA A 244 -16.33 16.52 -11.23
CA ALA A 244 -15.16 16.88 -10.43
C ALA A 244 -15.39 18.16 -9.62
N ASP A 245 -15.98 19.19 -10.22
CA ASP A 245 -16.34 20.43 -9.54
C ASP A 245 -17.47 20.23 -8.52
N GLY A 246 -18.41 19.35 -8.80
CA GLY A 246 -19.42 18.90 -7.85
C GLY A 246 -18.77 18.31 -6.60
N PHE A 247 -17.86 17.37 -6.78
CA PHE A 247 -17.11 16.75 -5.68
C PHE A 247 -16.33 17.78 -4.85
N ARG A 248 -15.58 18.70 -5.50
CA ARG A 248 -14.82 19.76 -4.80
C ARG A 248 -15.72 20.61 -3.90
N ARG A 249 -16.93 20.95 -4.37
CA ARG A 249 -17.89 21.79 -3.61
C ARG A 249 -18.48 21.12 -2.39
N VAL A 250 -18.69 19.80 -2.44
CA VAL A 250 -19.37 19.08 -1.35
C VAL A 250 -18.41 18.45 -0.36
N TRP A 251 -17.14 18.24 -0.74
CA TRP A 251 -16.13 17.69 0.16
C TRP A 251 -15.57 18.75 1.11
N THR A 252 -15.46 20.02 0.69
CA THR A 252 -14.97 21.16 1.50
C THR A 252 -16.05 21.76 2.36
#